data_d5ff1a11757820f52f4065222a2a8b06
#
_entry.id   d5ff1a11757820f52f4065222a2a8b06
#
_cell.length_a   1.000
_cell.length_b   1.000
_cell.length_c   1.000
_cell.angle_alpha   90.00
_cell.angle_beta   90.00
_cell.angle_gamma   90.00
#
_symmetry.space_group_name_H-M   'P 1'
#
loop_
_entity.id
_entity.type
_entity.pdbx_description
1 polymer ?
#
loop_
_entity_poly.entity_id
_entity_poly.type
_entity_poly.pdbx_seq_one_letter_code
_entity_poly.pdbx_strand_id
1 'polypeptide(L)'
;MLSKNQRKQILLLKQKKYRIQKQLFVAEGEKVVQEFIDAGHEMHQLYATFSFQHPLCESISGEEMQQLTHFKTASPLLAVFSIPEETALAPSDLMIALDGINDPGNLGTFIRLCDWYGIQQLVCSPTTVDCYNPKTVQAAMGSLARVQCHYLDLAPWLQQSELPSYGAQLEGQNLYTSALRPKGVFVFGSESHGLSDAVRSEIDHFITIPRFNKVSGAESLNVAIAGAIVISELFRSSFPTQK
;
A
#
# COMPACT_ATOMS: atom_id res chain seq x y z
N MET A 1 -23.17 19.55 -15.94
CA MET A 1 -24.07 18.41 -15.63
C MET A 1 -23.40 17.14 -16.09
N LEU A 2 -23.19 16.22 -15.20
CA LEU A 2 -22.46 14.96 -15.45
C LEU A 2 -23.25 14.07 -16.43
N SER A 3 -22.62 13.61 -17.50
CA SER A 3 -23.29 12.69 -18.43
C SER A 3 -23.43 11.28 -17.84
N LYS A 4 -24.50 10.57 -18.22
CA LYS A 4 -24.71 9.16 -17.79
C LYS A 4 -23.51 8.27 -18.14
N ASN A 5 -22.82 8.54 -19.25
CA ASN A 5 -21.67 7.77 -19.70
C ASN A 5 -20.44 8.04 -18.81
N GLN A 6 -20.12 9.30 -18.51
CA GLN A 6 -19.01 9.66 -17.59
C GLN A 6 -19.21 8.97 -16.24
N ARG A 7 -20.40 9.10 -15.65
CA ARG A 7 -20.75 8.44 -14.39
C ARG A 7 -20.51 6.93 -14.46
N LYS A 8 -21.03 6.27 -15.50
CA LYS A 8 -20.85 4.81 -15.67
C LYS A 8 -19.37 4.44 -15.75
N GLN A 9 -18.56 5.20 -16.48
CA GLN A 9 -17.12 4.94 -16.64
C GLN A 9 -16.40 5.03 -15.29
N ILE A 10 -16.67 6.03 -14.46
CA ILE A 10 -16.05 6.22 -13.14
C ILE A 10 -16.45 5.07 -12.20
N LEU A 11 -17.75 4.74 -12.13
CA LEU A 11 -18.24 3.68 -11.26
C LEU A 11 -17.68 2.29 -11.63
N LEU A 12 -17.39 2.04 -12.90
CA LEU A 12 -16.76 0.79 -13.35
C LEU A 12 -15.34 0.63 -12.79
N LEU A 13 -14.61 1.73 -12.54
CA LEU A 13 -13.25 1.68 -11.96
C LEU A 13 -13.20 1.14 -10.53
N LYS A 14 -14.33 0.95 -9.87
CA LYS A 14 -14.42 0.19 -8.62
C LYS A 14 -13.94 -1.25 -8.77
N GLN A 15 -14.07 -1.84 -9.96
CA GLN A 15 -13.70 -3.22 -10.26
C GLN A 15 -12.30 -3.30 -10.89
N LYS A 16 -11.43 -4.18 -10.37
CA LYS A 16 -10.05 -4.38 -10.84
C LYS A 16 -9.94 -4.56 -12.35
N LYS A 17 -10.82 -5.40 -12.95
CA LYS A 17 -10.81 -5.68 -14.40
C LYS A 17 -10.93 -4.43 -15.26
N TYR A 18 -11.73 -3.44 -14.83
CA TYR A 18 -11.90 -2.20 -15.60
C TYR A 18 -10.75 -1.22 -15.37
N ARG A 19 -10.13 -1.21 -14.18
CA ARG A 19 -8.89 -0.45 -13.95
C ARG A 19 -7.78 -0.94 -14.86
N ILE A 20 -7.56 -2.25 -14.92
CA ILE A 20 -6.55 -2.86 -15.80
C ILE A 20 -6.88 -2.58 -17.27
N GLN A 21 -8.13 -2.79 -17.70
CA GLN A 21 -8.53 -2.58 -19.10
C GLN A 21 -8.38 -1.12 -19.56
N LYS A 22 -8.64 -0.17 -18.67
CA LYS A 22 -8.62 1.26 -18.98
C LYS A 22 -7.33 1.95 -18.58
N GLN A 23 -6.50 1.28 -17.80
CA GLN A 23 -5.30 1.86 -17.16
C GLN A 23 -5.62 3.12 -16.36
N LEU A 24 -6.76 3.11 -15.63
CA LEU A 24 -7.26 4.24 -14.85
C LEU A 24 -7.65 3.82 -13.43
N PHE A 25 -7.50 4.72 -12.48
CA PHE A 25 -8.00 4.58 -11.11
C PHE A 25 -8.65 5.86 -10.60
N VAL A 26 -9.37 5.76 -9.49
CA VAL A 26 -10.06 6.89 -8.85
C VAL A 26 -9.39 7.22 -7.53
N ALA A 27 -9.13 8.50 -7.31
CA ALA A 27 -8.73 9.06 -6.03
C ALA A 27 -9.82 10.02 -5.53
N GLU A 28 -10.17 9.92 -4.25
CA GLU A 28 -11.19 10.76 -3.61
C GLU A 28 -10.62 11.46 -2.38
N GLY A 29 -11.01 12.73 -2.18
CA GLY A 29 -10.58 13.58 -1.08
C GLY A 29 -9.47 14.56 -1.47
N GLU A 30 -9.59 15.78 -0.95
CA GLU A 30 -8.69 16.89 -1.30
C GLU A 30 -7.22 16.54 -1.12
N LYS A 31 -6.86 16.02 0.06
CA LYS A 31 -5.47 15.67 0.35
C LYS A 31 -4.95 14.59 -0.60
N VAL A 32 -5.72 13.52 -0.81
CA VAL A 32 -5.29 12.39 -1.65
C VAL A 32 -5.11 12.84 -3.10
N VAL A 33 -6.09 13.59 -3.64
CA VAL A 33 -6.03 14.09 -5.02
C VAL A 33 -4.86 15.06 -5.19
N GLN A 34 -4.62 15.97 -4.24
CA GLN A 34 -3.52 16.92 -4.30
C GLN A 34 -2.16 16.23 -4.31
N GLU A 35 -1.96 15.20 -3.51
CA GLU A 35 -0.70 14.43 -3.47
C GLU A 35 -0.37 13.79 -4.83
N PHE A 36 -1.36 13.29 -5.57
CA PHE A 36 -1.16 12.77 -6.93
C PHE A 36 -0.87 13.88 -7.95
N ILE A 37 -1.52 15.03 -7.82
CA ILE A 37 -1.25 16.21 -8.65
C ILE A 37 0.19 16.70 -8.43
N ASP A 38 0.59 16.86 -7.17
CA ASP A 38 1.92 17.37 -6.79
C ASP A 38 3.04 16.40 -7.22
N ALA A 39 2.77 15.10 -7.22
CA ALA A 39 3.67 14.08 -7.72
C ALA A 39 3.71 13.98 -9.27
N GLY A 40 2.91 14.77 -9.99
CA GLY A 40 2.90 14.82 -11.45
C GLY A 40 2.21 13.65 -12.14
N HIS A 41 1.29 12.94 -11.45
CA HIS A 41 0.52 11.88 -12.07
C HIS A 41 -0.41 12.40 -13.16
N GLU A 42 -0.49 11.69 -14.27
CA GLU A 42 -1.37 12.03 -15.39
C GLU A 42 -2.84 11.92 -14.96
N MET A 43 -3.54 13.05 -15.01
CA MET A 43 -4.94 13.17 -14.61
C MET A 43 -5.85 13.33 -15.84
N HIS A 44 -6.93 12.55 -15.89
CA HIS A 44 -7.90 12.55 -16.98
C HIS A 44 -9.15 13.38 -16.67
N GLN A 45 -9.61 13.35 -15.41
CA GLN A 45 -10.85 14.00 -14.99
C GLN A 45 -10.73 14.46 -13.54
N LEU A 46 -11.34 15.58 -13.25
CA LEU A 46 -11.40 16.14 -11.90
C LEU A 46 -12.78 16.74 -11.66
N TYR A 47 -13.41 16.37 -10.56
CA TYR A 47 -14.73 16.85 -10.14
C TYR A 47 -14.65 17.45 -8.75
N ALA A 48 -15.24 18.64 -8.59
CA ALA A 48 -15.29 19.32 -7.30
C ALA A 48 -16.69 19.86 -7.00
N THR A 49 -17.06 19.88 -5.72
CA THR A 49 -18.28 20.52 -5.23
C THR A 49 -18.05 21.97 -4.76
N PHE A 50 -16.82 22.46 -4.91
CA PHE A 50 -16.37 23.80 -4.54
C PHE A 50 -15.45 24.36 -5.65
N SER A 51 -15.06 25.63 -5.53
CA SER A 51 -14.15 26.24 -6.50
C SER A 51 -12.74 25.67 -6.33
N PHE A 52 -12.30 24.85 -7.27
CA PHE A 52 -10.95 24.27 -7.33
C PHE A 52 -10.25 24.74 -8.61
N GLN A 53 -9.08 25.35 -8.49
CA GLN A 53 -8.36 25.95 -9.62
C GLN A 53 -7.51 24.90 -10.34
N HIS A 54 -8.10 24.23 -11.32
CA HIS A 54 -7.39 23.32 -12.22
C HIS A 54 -8.08 23.28 -13.59
N PRO A 55 -7.33 23.25 -14.72
CA PRO A 55 -7.92 23.28 -16.08
C PRO A 55 -8.91 22.15 -16.38
N LEU A 56 -8.72 20.97 -15.79
CA LEU A 56 -9.60 19.79 -15.95
C LEU A 56 -10.75 19.76 -14.92
N CYS A 57 -10.88 20.76 -14.05
CA CYS A 57 -11.89 20.73 -12.99
C CYS A 57 -13.29 21.04 -13.54
N GLU A 58 -14.18 20.08 -13.37
CA GLU A 58 -15.62 20.24 -13.62
C GLU A 58 -16.33 20.42 -12.27
N SER A 59 -17.02 21.56 -12.10
CA SER A 59 -17.85 21.82 -10.92
C SER A 59 -19.15 21.03 -11.02
N ILE A 60 -19.46 20.25 -9.99
CA ILE A 60 -20.67 19.44 -9.90
C ILE A 60 -21.38 19.64 -8.55
N SER A 61 -22.65 19.27 -8.48
CA SER A 61 -23.39 19.33 -7.22
C SER A 61 -22.96 18.23 -6.26
N GLY A 62 -23.27 18.40 -4.96
CA GLY A 62 -23.07 17.35 -3.95
C GLY A 62 -23.85 16.07 -4.25
N GLU A 63 -25.04 16.20 -4.87
CA GLU A 63 -25.83 15.06 -5.30
C GLU A 63 -25.17 14.30 -6.45
N GLU A 64 -24.61 15.01 -7.44
CA GLU A 64 -23.83 14.40 -8.52
C GLU A 64 -22.58 13.72 -7.98
N MET A 65 -21.85 14.37 -7.05
CA MET A 65 -20.68 13.78 -6.40
C MET A 65 -21.04 12.50 -5.62
N GLN A 66 -22.17 12.50 -4.89
CA GLN A 66 -22.65 11.30 -4.18
C GLN A 66 -22.98 10.15 -5.13
N GLN A 67 -23.28 10.43 -6.39
CA GLN A 67 -23.50 9.42 -7.42
C GLN A 67 -22.22 8.89 -8.06
N LEU A 68 -21.08 9.57 -7.88
CA LEU A 68 -19.77 9.17 -8.40
C LEU A 68 -18.93 8.39 -7.40
N THR A 69 -19.10 8.68 -6.11
CA THR A 69 -18.23 8.12 -5.07
C THR A 69 -18.26 6.60 -5.01
N HIS A 70 -17.11 6.03 -4.70
CA HIS A 70 -16.96 4.60 -4.39
C HIS A 70 -17.21 4.29 -2.90
N PHE A 71 -17.44 5.32 -2.08
CA PHE A 71 -17.65 5.24 -0.63
C PHE A 71 -19.10 5.51 -0.24
N LYS A 72 -19.40 5.32 1.04
CA LYS A 72 -20.72 5.60 1.60
C LYS A 72 -21.03 7.10 1.60
N THR A 73 -20.02 7.91 1.87
CA THR A 73 -20.12 9.38 1.90
C THR A 73 -19.14 9.94 0.89
N ALA A 74 -19.60 10.81 0.00
CA ALA A 74 -18.75 11.44 -0.98
C ALA A 74 -17.78 12.44 -0.35
N SER A 75 -16.56 12.47 -0.88
CA SER A 75 -15.61 13.55 -0.65
C SER A 75 -15.94 14.73 -1.58
N PRO A 76 -15.56 15.97 -1.22
CA PRO A 76 -15.86 17.14 -2.05
C PRO A 76 -15.03 17.21 -3.34
N LEU A 77 -13.98 16.37 -3.46
CA LEU A 77 -13.08 16.29 -4.61
C LEU A 77 -12.87 14.83 -5.03
N LEU A 78 -12.96 14.56 -6.33
CA LEU A 78 -12.73 13.26 -6.95
C LEU A 78 -11.95 13.45 -8.25
N ALA A 79 -10.91 12.66 -8.45
CA ALA A 79 -10.13 12.65 -9.67
C ALA A 79 -9.94 11.24 -10.25
N VAL A 80 -9.77 11.18 -11.56
CA VAL A 80 -9.40 9.97 -12.30
C VAL A 80 -8.00 10.15 -12.84
N PHE A 81 -7.08 9.25 -12.48
CA PHE A 81 -5.68 9.25 -12.89
C PHE A 81 -5.36 8.03 -13.74
N SER A 82 -4.32 8.16 -14.58
CA SER A 82 -3.68 7.01 -15.22
C SER A 82 -2.99 6.13 -14.19
N ILE A 83 -3.09 4.80 -14.36
CA ILE A 83 -2.19 3.87 -13.68
C ILE A 83 -0.82 4.03 -14.35
N PRO A 84 0.26 4.34 -13.59
CA PRO A 84 1.59 4.44 -14.16
C PRO A 84 2.03 3.15 -14.86
N GLU A 85 2.87 3.28 -15.88
CA GLU A 85 3.50 2.11 -16.50
C GLU A 85 4.33 1.33 -15.46
N GLU A 86 4.26 0.00 -15.55
CA GLU A 86 5.07 -0.85 -14.70
C GLU A 86 6.56 -0.63 -15.00
N THR A 87 7.32 -0.30 -13.97
CA THR A 87 8.78 -0.21 -14.06
C THR A 87 9.42 -1.47 -13.50
N ALA A 88 10.64 -1.77 -13.90
CA ALA A 88 11.40 -2.83 -13.29
C ALA A 88 11.68 -2.51 -11.81
N LEU A 89 11.66 -3.56 -10.97
CA LEU A 89 12.05 -3.43 -9.58
C LEU A 89 13.52 -2.99 -9.50
N ALA A 90 13.76 -1.82 -8.91
CA ALA A 90 15.11 -1.28 -8.78
C ALA A 90 15.86 -1.93 -7.62
N PRO A 91 17.19 -2.13 -7.72
CA PRO A 91 17.99 -2.59 -6.61
C PRO A 91 17.86 -1.70 -5.37
N SER A 92 17.70 -2.30 -4.20
CA SER A 92 17.63 -1.58 -2.92
C SER A 92 18.19 -2.49 -1.82
N ASP A 93 18.87 -1.90 -0.84
CA ASP A 93 19.37 -2.65 0.32
C ASP A 93 18.25 -3.11 1.26
N LEU A 94 17.11 -2.44 1.26
CA LEU A 94 15.93 -2.78 2.06
C LEU A 94 14.70 -2.91 1.18
N MET A 95 14.02 -4.05 1.29
CA MET A 95 12.76 -4.35 0.61
C MET A 95 11.71 -4.82 1.62
N ILE A 96 10.49 -4.35 1.45
CA ILE A 96 9.32 -4.88 2.16
C ILE A 96 8.51 -5.71 1.17
N ALA A 97 8.14 -6.93 1.57
CA ALA A 97 7.35 -7.83 0.76
C ALA A 97 6.07 -8.27 1.50
N LEU A 98 4.96 -8.36 0.78
CA LEU A 98 3.64 -8.69 1.30
C LEU A 98 3.10 -9.94 0.61
N ASP A 99 2.88 -11.00 1.38
CA ASP A 99 2.38 -12.27 0.90
C ASP A 99 0.89 -12.44 1.26
N GLY A 100 0.02 -12.22 0.27
CA GLY A 100 -1.41 -12.46 0.38
C GLY A 100 -2.15 -11.49 1.31
N ILE A 101 -1.71 -10.26 1.45
CA ILE A 101 -2.44 -9.23 2.19
C ILE A 101 -3.72 -8.87 1.44
N ASN A 102 -4.89 -9.26 2.01
CA ASN A 102 -6.18 -9.11 1.35
C ASN A 102 -6.96 -7.85 1.79
N ASP A 103 -6.67 -7.30 2.97
CA ASP A 103 -7.33 -6.10 3.45
C ASP A 103 -6.72 -4.83 2.84
N PRO A 104 -7.54 -4.01 2.13
CA PRO A 104 -7.06 -2.77 1.51
C PRO A 104 -6.53 -1.75 2.51
N GLY A 105 -7.04 -1.75 3.75
CA GLY A 105 -6.57 -0.86 4.82
C GLY A 105 -5.15 -1.21 5.25
N ASN A 106 -4.85 -2.52 5.39
CA ASN A 106 -3.51 -2.99 5.73
C ASN A 106 -2.51 -2.68 4.62
N LEU A 107 -2.85 -2.95 3.35
CA LEU A 107 -1.98 -2.56 2.24
C LEU A 107 -1.74 -1.05 2.20
N GLY A 108 -2.79 -0.23 2.34
CA GLY A 108 -2.65 1.22 2.39
C GLY A 108 -1.77 1.69 3.56
N THR A 109 -1.84 1.02 4.70
CA THR A 109 -0.98 1.31 5.85
C THR A 109 0.49 0.96 5.56
N PHE A 110 0.77 -0.19 4.93
CA PHE A 110 2.14 -0.51 4.50
C PHE A 110 2.69 0.50 3.49
N ILE A 111 1.89 0.93 2.52
CA ILE A 111 2.29 1.98 1.56
C ILE A 111 2.68 3.27 2.31
N ARG A 112 1.90 3.68 3.34
CA ARG A 112 2.23 4.85 4.17
C ARG A 112 3.48 4.64 5.01
N LEU A 113 3.69 3.45 5.55
CA LEU A 113 4.91 3.13 6.28
C LEU A 113 6.14 3.21 5.37
N CYS A 114 6.05 2.66 4.16
CA CYS A 114 7.12 2.75 3.17
C CYS A 114 7.45 4.21 2.85
N ASP A 115 6.45 5.04 2.54
CA ASP A 115 6.63 6.48 2.29
C ASP A 115 7.28 7.20 3.48
N TRP A 116 6.82 6.92 4.70
CA TRP A 116 7.33 7.53 5.93
C TRP A 116 8.80 7.24 6.18
N TYR A 117 9.25 6.02 5.87
CA TYR A 117 10.62 5.57 6.06
C TYR A 117 11.50 5.69 4.80
N GLY A 118 11.01 6.32 3.74
CA GLY A 118 11.74 6.52 2.49
C GLY A 118 11.94 5.26 1.65
N ILE A 119 11.12 4.23 1.87
CA ILE A 119 11.10 2.98 1.10
C ILE A 119 10.21 3.22 -0.13
N GLN A 120 10.82 3.36 -1.30
CA GLN A 120 10.12 3.75 -2.52
C GLN A 120 9.41 2.59 -3.24
N GLN A 121 9.71 1.36 -2.89
CA GLN A 121 9.20 0.16 -3.55
C GLN A 121 8.65 -0.83 -2.54
N LEU A 122 7.47 -1.37 -2.82
CA LEU A 122 6.79 -2.39 -2.03
C LEU A 122 6.52 -3.58 -2.94
N VAL A 123 7.00 -4.77 -2.57
CA VAL A 123 6.79 -5.99 -3.34
C VAL A 123 5.54 -6.71 -2.83
N CYS A 124 4.67 -7.13 -3.71
CA CYS A 124 3.41 -7.78 -3.37
C CYS A 124 3.28 -9.11 -4.12
N SER A 125 2.80 -10.15 -3.44
CA SER A 125 2.39 -11.37 -4.15
C SER A 125 1.19 -11.08 -5.06
N PRO A 126 0.95 -11.88 -6.12
CA PRO A 126 -0.20 -11.72 -7.01
C PRO A 126 -1.55 -11.84 -6.29
N THR A 127 -1.58 -12.49 -5.13
CA THR A 127 -2.76 -12.66 -4.27
C THR A 127 -3.00 -11.48 -3.33
N THR A 128 -2.05 -10.57 -3.19
CA THR A 128 -2.24 -9.33 -2.44
C THR A 128 -3.25 -8.42 -3.14
N VAL A 129 -4.06 -7.72 -2.36
CA VAL A 129 -5.07 -6.79 -2.88
C VAL A 129 -4.43 -5.73 -3.76
N ASP A 130 -5.14 -5.30 -4.80
CA ASP A 130 -4.68 -4.30 -5.75
C ASP A 130 -4.48 -2.92 -5.09
N CYS A 131 -3.30 -2.32 -5.26
CA CYS A 131 -2.96 -1.03 -4.68
C CYS A 131 -3.84 0.12 -5.22
N TYR A 132 -4.38 -0.01 -6.44
CA TYR A 132 -5.33 0.95 -7.02
C TYR A 132 -6.79 0.66 -6.67
N ASN A 133 -7.07 -0.34 -5.80
CA ASN A 133 -8.39 -0.48 -5.21
C ASN A 133 -8.78 0.84 -4.50
N PRO A 134 -9.99 1.40 -4.69
CA PRO A 134 -10.38 2.68 -4.10
C PRO A 134 -10.16 2.75 -2.58
N LYS A 135 -10.39 1.65 -1.86
CA LYS A 135 -10.15 1.60 -0.41
C LYS A 135 -8.65 1.64 -0.07
N THR A 136 -7.79 1.02 -0.89
CA THR A 136 -6.33 1.09 -0.70
C THR A 136 -5.83 2.50 -0.99
N VAL A 137 -6.24 3.11 -2.09
CA VAL A 137 -5.90 4.50 -2.45
C VAL A 137 -6.28 5.45 -1.31
N GLN A 138 -7.50 5.28 -0.76
CA GLN A 138 -7.96 6.07 0.38
C GLN A 138 -7.11 5.84 1.64
N ALA A 139 -6.81 4.58 1.97
CA ALA A 139 -6.04 4.21 3.16
C ALA A 139 -4.57 4.66 3.07
N ALA A 140 -4.02 4.69 1.86
CA ALA A 140 -2.66 5.17 1.61
C ALA A 140 -2.50 6.70 1.78
N MET A 141 -3.60 7.48 1.82
CA MET A 141 -3.61 8.92 2.12
C MET A 141 -2.64 9.74 1.24
N GLY A 142 -2.47 9.34 -0.04
CA GLY A 142 -1.58 9.99 -1.01
C GLY A 142 -0.18 9.38 -1.13
N SER A 143 0.26 8.54 -0.18
CA SER A 143 1.59 7.90 -0.23
C SER A 143 1.80 7.01 -1.46
N LEU A 144 0.71 6.48 -2.03
CA LEU A 144 0.76 5.70 -3.29
C LEU A 144 1.26 6.53 -4.49
N ALA A 145 1.26 7.84 -4.41
CA ALA A 145 1.84 8.72 -5.42
C ALA A 145 3.39 8.65 -5.47
N ARG A 146 4.05 8.12 -4.42
CA ARG A 146 5.50 8.06 -4.27
C ARG A 146 6.05 6.65 -4.06
N VAL A 147 5.20 5.72 -3.62
CA VAL A 147 5.60 4.32 -3.38
C VAL A 147 5.04 3.44 -4.50
N GLN A 148 5.93 2.76 -5.20
CA GLN A 148 5.55 1.81 -6.26
C GLN A 148 5.26 0.43 -5.66
N CYS A 149 4.13 -0.16 -6.05
CA CYS A 149 3.77 -1.53 -5.69
C CYS A 149 4.06 -2.45 -6.88
N HIS A 150 4.99 -3.38 -6.72
CA HIS A 150 5.36 -4.38 -7.71
C HIS A 150 4.70 -5.72 -7.39
N TYR A 151 3.94 -6.27 -8.33
CA TYR A 151 3.26 -7.55 -8.16
C TYR A 151 4.01 -8.66 -8.89
N LEU A 152 4.59 -9.60 -8.12
CA LEU A 152 5.37 -10.71 -8.67
C LEU A 152 5.28 -11.96 -7.77
N ASP A 153 5.68 -13.12 -8.31
CA ASP A 153 5.75 -14.35 -7.52
C ASP A 153 6.93 -14.25 -6.54
N LEU A 154 6.59 -14.23 -5.24
CA LEU A 154 7.58 -13.97 -4.18
C LEU A 154 8.58 -15.10 -4.01
N ALA A 155 8.17 -16.38 -4.14
CA ALA A 155 9.07 -17.50 -3.87
C ALA A 155 10.25 -17.52 -4.87
N PRO A 156 10.07 -17.54 -6.20
CA PRO A 156 11.19 -17.50 -7.13
C PRO A 156 11.97 -16.17 -7.07
N TRP A 157 11.34 -15.06 -6.70
CA TRP A 157 12.03 -13.79 -6.51
C TRP A 157 12.95 -13.81 -5.28
N LEU A 158 12.50 -14.35 -4.15
CA LEU A 158 13.33 -14.53 -2.95
C LEU A 158 14.51 -15.48 -3.21
N GLN A 159 14.28 -16.58 -3.91
CA GLN A 159 15.33 -17.53 -4.27
C GLN A 159 16.46 -16.91 -5.10
N GLN A 160 16.15 -15.91 -5.91
CA GLN A 160 17.12 -15.17 -6.75
C GLN A 160 17.72 -13.96 -6.03
N SER A 161 17.21 -13.59 -4.86
CA SER A 161 17.68 -12.42 -4.12
C SER A 161 19.02 -12.70 -3.45
N GLU A 162 19.96 -11.78 -3.58
CA GLU A 162 21.23 -11.82 -2.82
C GLU A 162 21.09 -11.21 -1.41
N LEU A 163 19.94 -10.62 -1.09
CA LEU A 163 19.64 -10.03 0.21
C LEU A 163 19.13 -11.10 1.17
N PRO A 164 19.54 -11.07 2.45
CA PRO A 164 18.95 -11.95 3.46
C PRO A 164 17.46 -11.67 3.61
N SER A 165 16.66 -12.73 3.75
CA SER A 165 15.20 -12.66 3.89
C SER A 165 14.76 -12.93 5.32
N TYR A 166 13.79 -12.14 5.80
CA TYR A 166 13.25 -12.18 7.16
C TYR A 166 11.73 -12.30 7.11
N GLY A 167 11.19 -13.42 7.55
CA GLY A 167 9.74 -13.63 7.67
C GLY A 167 9.23 -13.24 9.05
N ALA A 168 8.23 -12.36 9.10
CA ALA A 168 7.57 -11.99 10.34
C ALA A 168 6.52 -13.05 10.73
N GLN A 169 6.65 -13.67 11.91
CA GLN A 169 5.71 -14.66 12.41
C GLN A 169 5.69 -14.71 13.94
N LEU A 170 4.83 -15.58 14.50
CA LEU A 170 4.67 -15.69 15.96
C LEU A 170 5.87 -16.33 16.65
N GLU A 171 6.59 -17.22 15.95
CA GLU A 171 7.76 -17.91 16.45
C GLU A 171 8.98 -17.51 15.63
N GLY A 172 10.08 -17.11 16.28
CA GLY A 172 11.30 -16.68 15.61
C GLY A 172 12.26 -15.98 16.54
N GLN A 173 13.30 -15.41 15.98
CA GLN A 173 14.25 -14.59 16.73
C GLN A 173 13.56 -13.33 17.26
N ASN A 174 13.81 -12.99 18.51
CA ASN A 174 13.23 -11.82 19.12
C ASN A 174 13.72 -10.54 18.42
N LEU A 175 12.80 -9.77 17.85
CA LEU A 175 13.06 -8.53 17.12
C LEU A 175 13.99 -7.57 17.89
N TYR A 176 13.78 -7.41 19.20
CA TYR A 176 14.48 -6.42 20.02
C TYR A 176 15.91 -6.83 20.41
N THR A 177 16.25 -8.11 20.27
CA THR A 177 17.59 -8.64 20.58
C THR A 177 18.39 -9.06 19.35
N SER A 178 17.78 -9.01 18.17
CA SER A 178 18.36 -9.53 16.91
C SER A 178 19.30 -8.55 16.20
N ALA A 179 19.56 -7.35 16.74
CA ALA A 179 20.44 -6.33 16.16
C ALA A 179 20.23 -6.11 14.64
N LEU A 180 18.98 -6.21 14.19
CA LEU A 180 18.61 -6.04 12.78
C LEU A 180 18.90 -4.60 12.31
N ARG A 181 19.18 -4.48 11.03
CA ARG A 181 19.42 -3.20 10.35
C ARG A 181 18.46 -3.06 9.17
N PRO A 182 18.29 -1.86 8.60
CA PRO A 182 17.47 -1.65 7.40
C PRO A 182 18.19 -2.22 6.15
N LYS A 183 18.46 -3.52 6.16
CA LYS A 183 19.08 -4.27 5.07
C LYS A 183 18.48 -5.67 5.00
N GLY A 184 17.99 -6.07 3.83
CA GLY A 184 17.35 -7.35 3.60
C GLY A 184 15.92 -7.23 3.07
N VAL A 185 15.28 -8.36 2.87
CA VAL A 185 13.87 -8.47 2.48
C VAL A 185 13.03 -8.84 3.70
N PHE A 186 12.12 -7.98 4.12
CA PHE A 186 11.22 -8.26 5.24
C PHE A 186 9.84 -8.62 4.72
N VAL A 187 9.42 -9.86 4.97
CA VAL A 187 8.22 -10.46 4.42
C VAL A 187 7.12 -10.59 5.47
N PHE A 188 5.93 -10.08 5.16
CA PHE A 188 4.74 -10.13 6.01
C PHE A 188 3.64 -10.93 5.31
N GLY A 189 3.12 -11.93 6.00
CA GLY A 189 2.06 -12.80 5.50
C GLY A 189 0.65 -12.31 5.82
N SER A 190 -0.35 -12.98 5.27
CA SER A 190 -1.77 -12.66 5.49
C SER A 190 -2.17 -12.87 6.95
N GLU A 191 -3.23 -12.17 7.39
CA GLU A 191 -3.75 -12.25 8.75
C GLU A 191 -4.31 -13.63 9.10
N SER A 192 -4.85 -14.33 8.11
CA SER A 192 -5.53 -15.62 8.30
C SER A 192 -4.61 -16.83 8.21
N HIS A 193 -3.58 -16.77 7.36
CA HIS A 193 -2.73 -17.92 7.04
C HIS A 193 -1.24 -17.68 7.27
N GLY A 194 -0.85 -16.44 7.58
CA GLY A 194 0.56 -16.07 7.65
C GLY A 194 1.23 -16.10 6.28
N LEU A 195 2.49 -16.49 6.24
CA LEU A 195 3.25 -16.69 5.01
C LEU A 195 2.79 -18.00 4.33
N SER A 196 2.65 -17.99 3.01
CA SER A 196 2.38 -19.19 2.21
C SER A 196 3.56 -20.18 2.32
N ASP A 197 3.28 -21.47 2.16
CA ASP A 197 4.33 -22.51 2.27
C ASP A 197 5.47 -22.29 1.27
N ALA A 198 5.14 -21.87 0.04
CA ALA A 198 6.13 -21.58 -1.00
C ALA A 198 7.04 -20.41 -0.61
N VAL A 199 6.50 -19.34 -0.06
CA VAL A 199 7.29 -18.18 0.41
C VAL A 199 8.07 -18.55 1.66
N ARG A 200 7.44 -19.28 2.60
CA ARG A 200 8.07 -19.71 3.86
C ARG A 200 9.33 -20.57 3.62
N SER A 201 9.34 -21.41 2.59
CA SER A 201 10.50 -22.25 2.27
C SER A 201 11.73 -21.48 1.78
N GLU A 202 11.53 -20.25 1.29
CA GLU A 202 12.60 -19.38 0.79
C GLU A 202 13.05 -18.31 1.80
N ILE A 203 12.54 -18.35 3.03
CA ILE A 203 12.94 -17.42 4.10
C ILE A 203 14.17 -17.94 4.85
N ASP A 204 15.22 -17.12 4.93
CA ASP A 204 16.45 -17.45 5.65
C ASP A 204 16.27 -17.36 7.18
N HIS A 205 15.53 -16.37 7.65
CA HIS A 205 15.37 -16.08 9.07
C HIS A 205 13.92 -15.73 9.43
N PHE A 206 13.46 -16.20 10.59
CA PHE A 206 12.17 -15.82 11.13
C PHE A 206 12.36 -14.89 12.31
N ILE A 207 11.58 -13.79 12.33
CA ILE A 207 11.57 -12.80 13.40
C ILE A 207 10.21 -12.73 14.06
N THR A 208 10.21 -12.45 15.37
CA THR A 208 8.98 -12.30 16.15
C THR A 208 9.00 -11.03 17.00
N ILE A 209 7.84 -10.40 17.12
CA ILE A 209 7.57 -9.40 18.15
C ILE A 209 7.16 -10.17 19.40
N PRO A 210 7.95 -10.14 20.49
CA PRO A 210 7.67 -10.97 21.66
C PRO A 210 6.35 -10.59 22.31
N ARG A 211 5.56 -11.61 22.66
CA ARG A 211 4.33 -11.45 23.41
C ARG A 211 4.64 -11.37 24.90
N PHE A 212 4.29 -10.27 25.55
CA PHE A 212 4.51 -10.07 26.98
C PHE A 212 3.39 -10.65 27.86
N ASN A 213 2.15 -10.73 27.32
CA ASN A 213 1.04 -11.34 28.05
C ASN A 213 1.13 -12.87 27.97
N LYS A 214 1.30 -13.53 29.14
CA LYS A 214 1.49 -14.98 29.25
C LYS A 214 0.19 -15.76 29.54
N VAL A 215 -0.90 -15.09 29.88
CA VAL A 215 -2.09 -15.76 30.43
C VAL A 215 -3.16 -16.02 29.36
N SER A 216 -3.64 -14.98 28.73
CA SER A 216 -4.64 -15.06 27.65
C SER A 216 -4.68 -13.70 26.95
N GLY A 217 -5.13 -13.65 25.69
CA GLY A 217 -5.22 -12.37 24.99
C GLY A 217 -5.25 -12.56 23.47
N ALA A 218 -4.91 -11.50 22.75
CA ALA A 218 -4.83 -11.55 21.30
C ALA A 218 -3.87 -12.64 20.82
N GLU A 219 -4.31 -13.41 19.85
CA GLU A 219 -3.51 -14.49 19.25
C GLU A 219 -2.39 -13.93 18.36
N SER A 220 -2.65 -12.80 17.69
CA SER A 220 -1.70 -12.10 16.82
C SER A 220 -1.94 -10.59 16.86
N LEU A 221 -0.98 -9.84 16.34
CA LEU A 221 -1.14 -8.43 16.02
C LEU A 221 -1.73 -8.28 14.61
N ASN A 222 -2.43 -7.18 14.36
CA ASN A 222 -2.74 -6.77 12.99
C ASN A 222 -1.42 -6.66 12.20
N VAL A 223 -1.40 -7.17 10.97
CA VAL A 223 -0.17 -7.29 10.17
C VAL A 223 0.48 -5.95 9.86
N ALA A 224 -0.30 -4.90 9.63
CA ALA A 224 0.25 -3.57 9.38
C ALA A 224 0.84 -2.94 10.65
N ILE A 225 0.27 -3.24 11.83
CA ILE A 225 0.86 -2.85 13.11
C ILE A 225 2.16 -3.62 13.35
N ALA A 226 2.19 -4.91 13.09
CA ALA A 226 3.42 -5.69 13.18
C ALA A 226 4.49 -5.13 12.22
N GLY A 227 4.12 -4.80 10.99
CA GLY A 227 4.98 -4.12 10.02
C GLY A 227 5.53 -2.79 10.54
N ALA A 228 4.69 -1.96 11.16
CA ALA A 228 5.11 -0.68 11.73
C ALA A 228 6.16 -0.86 12.84
N ILE A 229 5.96 -1.85 13.72
CA ILE A 229 6.91 -2.14 14.80
C ILE A 229 8.24 -2.63 14.23
N VAL A 230 8.22 -3.59 13.29
CA VAL A 230 9.43 -4.12 12.66
C VAL A 230 10.19 -3.02 11.93
N ILE A 231 9.54 -2.28 11.04
CA ILE A 231 10.18 -1.22 10.27
C ILE A 231 10.74 -0.15 11.20
N SER A 232 10.00 0.27 12.23
CA SER A 232 10.46 1.24 13.23
C SER A 232 11.74 0.75 13.94
N GLU A 233 11.79 -0.53 14.32
CA GLU A 233 12.97 -1.10 14.99
C GLU A 233 14.18 -1.16 14.06
N LEU A 234 14.00 -1.49 12.77
CA LEU A 234 15.07 -1.47 11.78
C LEU A 234 15.75 -0.11 11.69
N PHE A 235 14.97 0.96 11.74
CA PHE A 235 15.50 2.32 11.63
C PHE A 235 15.93 2.93 12.96
N ARG A 236 15.62 2.29 14.11
CA ARG A 236 15.93 2.83 15.44
C ARG A 236 17.41 3.20 15.61
N SER A 237 18.32 2.39 15.10
CA SER A 237 19.76 2.65 15.19
C SER A 237 20.30 3.64 14.15
N SER A 238 19.49 4.00 13.15
CA SER A 238 19.87 4.93 12.08
C SER A 238 19.63 6.39 12.44
N PHE A 239 18.86 6.66 13.51
CA PHE A 239 18.69 8.03 13.99
C PHE A 239 19.94 8.48 14.73
N PRO A 240 20.53 9.65 14.36
CA PRO A 240 21.60 10.22 15.16
C PRO A 240 21.08 10.46 16.56
N THR A 241 21.74 9.89 17.57
CA THR A 241 21.52 10.27 18.96
C THR A 241 21.75 11.78 19.05
N GLN A 242 20.68 12.55 19.21
CA GLN A 242 20.82 13.96 19.55
C GLN A 242 21.64 14.02 20.85
N LYS A 243 22.86 14.55 20.73
CA LYS A 243 23.73 14.88 21.86
C LYS A 243 23.22 16.14 22.53
#